data_6bd4083d8d034af0638c907f86de511b
#
_entry.id   6bd4083d8d034af0638c907f86de511b
#
_cell.length_a   1.000
_cell.length_b   1.000
_cell.length_c   1.000
_cell.angle_alpha   90.00
_cell.angle_beta   90.00
_cell.angle_gamma   90.00
#
_symmetry.space_group_name_H-M   'P 1'
#
loop_
_entity.id
_entity.type
_entity.pdbx_description
1 polymer ?
#
loop_
_entity_poly.entity_id
_entity_poly.type
_entity_poly.pdbx_seq_one_letter_code
_entity_poly.pdbx_strand_id
1 'polypeptide(L)'
;MVEHINEQGDPDFNVGGVKRDMPPELQLEQLASYIHATYEDGPNYLALLPDRITHAAMLMLGSAVDHALPATKWAGGVTVEPHELGAVFRPSEPNGRWAVSLWDGPANAKEMLWRPDVAAAAELSGTTILDVDSVDSAAEAVDSVGAEVVWALGDVELPPAPRYVVTFPATQPTKPAFVQVRKGSGLEGTEYYADGFISTPAEIRRRVKDAAEAL
;
A
#
# COMPACT_ATOMS: atom_id res chain seq x y z
N MET A 1 9.57 -10.56 44.60
CA MET A 1 9.52 -11.25 43.32
C MET A 1 8.21 -10.80 42.68
N VAL A 2 8.26 -9.95 41.70
CA VAL A 2 7.04 -9.54 40.98
C VAL A 2 6.74 -10.70 40.03
N GLU A 3 5.81 -11.56 40.41
CA GLU A 3 5.28 -12.54 39.49
C GLU A 3 4.73 -11.80 38.28
N HIS A 4 5.23 -12.10 37.09
CA HIS A 4 4.70 -11.55 35.88
C HIS A 4 3.29 -12.08 35.69
N ILE A 5 2.32 -11.20 35.85
CA ILE A 5 0.89 -11.50 35.69
C ILE A 5 0.64 -12.17 34.35
N ASN A 6 1.48 -11.89 33.35
CA ASN A 6 1.41 -12.48 32.01
C ASN A 6 1.74 -13.98 31.97
N GLU A 7 2.48 -14.51 32.92
CA GLU A 7 2.75 -15.94 33.01
C GLU A 7 1.57 -16.72 33.58
N GLN A 8 0.66 -16.02 34.27
CA GLN A 8 -0.52 -16.60 34.93
C GLN A 8 -1.85 -16.10 34.37
N GLY A 9 -1.79 -15.05 33.55
CA GLY A 9 -2.97 -14.35 33.07
C GLY A 9 -3.34 -14.68 31.65
N ASP A 10 -3.98 -13.75 31.00
CA ASP A 10 -4.38 -13.82 29.63
C ASP A 10 -3.16 -13.65 28.70
N PRO A 11 -2.75 -14.69 27.94
CA PRO A 11 -1.61 -14.60 27.03
C PRO A 11 -1.85 -13.60 25.90
N ASP A 12 -3.11 -13.23 25.67
CA ASP A 12 -3.49 -12.23 24.67
C ASP A 12 -3.38 -10.80 25.18
N PHE A 13 -3.08 -10.61 26.45
CA PHE A 13 -2.98 -9.30 27.05
C PHE A 13 -1.52 -8.83 27.15
N ASN A 14 -1.16 -7.81 26.40
CA ASN A 14 0.18 -7.25 26.41
C ASN A 14 0.40 -6.29 27.61
N VAL A 15 0.82 -6.83 28.74
CA VAL A 15 1.12 -6.07 29.95
C VAL A 15 2.61 -6.17 30.24
N GLY A 16 3.21 -5.07 30.68
CA GLY A 16 4.60 -5.04 31.12
C GLY A 16 5.65 -5.22 30.01
N GLY A 17 5.31 -4.89 28.77
CA GLY A 17 6.23 -4.94 27.65
C GLY A 17 6.42 -6.32 27.04
N VAL A 18 5.61 -7.30 27.40
CA VAL A 18 5.59 -8.60 26.71
C VAL A 18 5.06 -8.40 25.28
N LYS A 19 5.86 -8.79 24.30
CA LYS A 19 5.48 -8.70 22.88
C LYS A 19 4.33 -9.66 22.61
N ARG A 20 3.22 -9.11 22.14
CA ARG A 20 2.09 -9.92 21.65
C ARG A 20 2.46 -10.49 20.28
N ASP A 21 2.59 -11.78 20.18
CA ASP A 21 2.85 -12.48 18.91
C ASP A 21 1.51 -12.99 18.35
N MET A 22 0.86 -12.13 17.57
CA MET A 22 -0.42 -12.44 16.92
C MET A 22 -0.17 -12.76 15.44
N PRO A 23 -0.64 -13.93 14.94
CA PRO A 23 -0.52 -14.27 13.53
C PRO A 23 -1.09 -13.18 12.62
N PRO A 24 -0.48 -12.90 11.45
CA PRO A 24 -0.93 -11.84 10.54
C PRO A 24 -2.41 -11.97 10.11
N GLU A 25 -2.92 -13.19 9.96
CA GLU A 25 -4.33 -13.45 9.68
C GLU A 25 -5.25 -12.90 10.77
N LEU A 26 -4.92 -13.20 12.02
CA LEU A 26 -5.72 -12.76 13.16
C LEU A 26 -5.63 -11.23 13.35
N GLN A 27 -4.44 -10.66 13.09
CA GLN A 27 -4.29 -9.20 13.09
C GLN A 27 -5.21 -8.54 12.06
N LEU A 28 -5.25 -9.08 10.83
CA LEU A 28 -6.14 -8.59 9.78
C LEU A 28 -7.61 -8.77 10.18
N GLU A 29 -7.99 -9.94 10.69
CA GLU A 29 -9.37 -10.22 11.10
C GLU A 29 -9.86 -9.21 12.15
N GLN A 30 -9.07 -8.96 13.18
CA GLN A 30 -9.43 -7.99 14.21
C GLN A 30 -9.55 -6.56 13.64
N LEU A 31 -8.60 -6.17 12.80
CA LEU A 31 -8.59 -4.86 12.19
C LEU A 31 -9.80 -4.65 11.27
N ALA A 32 -10.04 -5.59 10.36
CA ALA A 32 -11.14 -5.53 9.41
C ALA A 32 -12.50 -5.56 10.12
N SER A 33 -12.68 -6.45 11.10
CA SER A 33 -13.91 -6.52 11.89
C SER A 33 -14.21 -5.20 12.61
N TYR A 34 -13.20 -4.56 13.20
CA TYR A 34 -13.37 -3.26 13.84
C TYR A 34 -13.76 -2.18 12.83
N ILE A 35 -13.07 -2.11 11.69
CA ILE A 35 -13.32 -1.10 10.65
C ILE A 35 -14.74 -1.27 10.08
N HIS A 36 -15.13 -2.48 9.72
CA HIS A 36 -16.47 -2.77 9.18
C HIS A 36 -17.61 -2.52 10.19
N ALA A 37 -17.36 -2.77 11.47
CA ALA A 37 -18.35 -2.52 12.52
C ALA A 37 -18.47 -1.03 12.89
N THR A 38 -17.41 -0.24 12.67
CA THR A 38 -17.33 1.14 13.17
C THR A 38 -17.62 2.18 12.10
N TYR A 39 -17.25 1.91 10.84
CA TYR A 39 -17.32 2.88 9.76
C TYR A 39 -18.23 2.41 8.64
N GLU A 40 -19.20 3.24 8.29
CA GLU A 40 -20.09 2.99 7.16
C GLU A 40 -19.41 3.22 5.83
N ASP A 41 -19.83 2.46 4.82
CA ASP A 41 -19.46 2.70 3.43
C ASP A 41 -20.07 4.01 2.93
N GLY A 42 -19.29 4.74 2.12
CA GLY A 42 -19.74 6.01 1.57
C GLY A 42 -18.73 6.57 0.57
N PRO A 43 -19.04 7.69 -0.07
CA PRO A 43 -18.22 8.25 -1.17
C PRO A 43 -16.78 8.58 -0.76
N ASN A 44 -16.53 8.78 0.53
CA ASN A 44 -15.20 9.07 1.06
C ASN A 44 -14.56 7.87 1.78
N TYR A 45 -15.17 6.68 1.71
CA TYR A 45 -14.70 5.52 2.49
C TYR A 45 -13.23 5.23 2.24
N LEU A 46 -12.83 5.12 0.98
CA LEU A 46 -11.44 4.81 0.60
C LEU A 46 -10.46 5.95 0.93
N ALA A 47 -10.88 7.20 0.78
CA ALA A 47 -10.04 8.35 1.12
C ALA A 47 -9.72 8.44 2.61
N LEU A 48 -10.65 8.00 3.47
CA LEU A 48 -10.48 8.00 4.93
C LEU A 48 -9.85 6.70 5.45
N LEU A 49 -9.67 5.71 4.60
CA LEU A 49 -9.23 4.38 5.02
C LEU A 49 -7.83 4.37 5.67
N PRO A 50 -6.83 5.13 5.21
CA PRO A 50 -5.52 5.18 5.87
C PRO A 50 -5.59 5.60 7.35
N ASP A 51 -6.38 6.64 7.65
CA ASP A 51 -6.59 7.10 9.04
C ASP A 51 -7.33 6.06 9.88
N ARG A 52 -8.34 5.43 9.29
CA ARG A 52 -9.13 4.36 9.93
C ARG A 52 -8.28 3.14 10.23
N ILE A 53 -7.41 2.74 9.31
CA ILE A 53 -6.45 1.64 9.50
C ILE A 53 -5.50 1.98 10.65
N THR A 54 -4.91 3.16 10.66
CA THR A 54 -3.99 3.58 11.71
C THR A 54 -4.68 3.60 13.07
N HIS A 55 -5.88 4.19 13.16
CA HIS A 55 -6.66 4.24 14.40
C HIS A 55 -7.05 2.84 14.89
N ALA A 56 -7.59 2.00 14.00
CA ALA A 56 -7.95 0.63 14.34
C ALA A 56 -6.73 -0.20 14.78
N ALA A 57 -5.59 -0.04 14.10
CA ALA A 57 -4.37 -0.74 14.45
C ALA A 57 -3.85 -0.34 15.84
N MET A 58 -3.91 0.94 16.20
CA MET A 58 -3.56 1.41 17.53
C MET A 58 -4.46 0.79 18.61
N LEU A 59 -5.76 0.69 18.37
CA LEU A 59 -6.71 0.13 19.32
C LEU A 59 -6.61 -1.40 19.43
N MET A 60 -6.49 -2.10 18.29
CA MET A 60 -6.60 -3.55 18.24
C MET A 60 -5.26 -4.25 18.43
N LEU A 61 -4.16 -3.66 17.94
CA LEU A 61 -2.83 -4.27 17.98
C LEU A 61 -1.93 -3.69 19.08
N GLY A 62 -2.35 -2.58 19.73
CA GLY A 62 -1.65 -1.97 20.85
C GLY A 62 -0.44 -1.13 20.45
N SER A 63 0.09 -0.37 21.40
CA SER A 63 1.16 0.62 21.20
C SER A 63 2.56 0.03 20.98
N ALA A 64 2.74 -1.26 21.16
CA ALA A 64 4.03 -1.93 20.93
C ALA A 64 4.31 -2.24 19.45
N VAL A 65 3.31 -2.06 18.57
CA VAL A 65 3.42 -2.28 17.12
C VAL A 65 3.72 -0.95 16.43
N ASP A 66 4.57 -0.98 15.41
CA ASP A 66 4.80 0.18 14.54
C ASP A 66 3.58 0.40 13.62
N HIS A 67 2.82 1.45 13.89
CA HIS A 67 1.60 1.80 13.15
C HIS A 67 1.85 2.75 11.98
N ALA A 68 3.11 3.14 11.73
CA ALA A 68 3.43 4.05 10.64
C ALA A 68 3.03 3.45 9.28
N LEU A 69 2.31 4.21 8.49
CA LEU A 69 2.04 3.91 7.08
C LEU A 69 3.27 4.23 6.22
N PRO A 70 3.37 3.70 4.99
CA PRO A 70 4.54 3.88 4.12
C PRO A 70 4.96 5.34 3.95
N ALA A 71 4.02 6.23 3.64
CA ALA A 71 4.32 7.65 3.44
C ALA A 71 4.91 8.32 4.68
N THR A 72 4.35 8.05 5.85
CA THR A 72 4.87 8.59 7.12
C THR A 72 6.27 8.10 7.41
N LYS A 73 6.58 6.86 7.03
CA LYS A 73 7.86 6.22 7.33
C LYS A 73 8.95 6.58 6.33
N TRP A 74 8.62 6.71 5.04
CA TRP A 74 9.62 6.77 3.98
C TRP A 74 9.54 8.00 3.07
N ALA A 75 8.36 8.62 2.88
CA ALA A 75 8.18 9.65 1.87
C ALA A 75 8.64 11.07 2.27
N GLY A 76 9.33 11.23 3.40
CA GLY A 76 9.70 12.56 3.92
C GLY A 76 10.66 13.37 3.04
N GLY A 77 11.38 12.73 2.11
CA GLY A 77 12.28 13.38 1.16
C GLY A 77 11.71 13.61 -0.23
N VAL A 78 10.51 13.09 -0.50
CA VAL A 78 9.89 13.16 -1.83
C VAL A 78 9.36 14.56 -2.13
N THR A 79 9.65 15.07 -3.32
CA THR A 79 8.98 16.25 -3.85
C THR A 79 7.88 15.85 -4.81
N VAL A 80 6.75 16.55 -4.75
CA VAL A 80 5.61 16.33 -5.65
C VAL A 80 5.46 17.54 -6.57
N GLU A 81 5.53 17.31 -7.87
CA GLU A 81 5.45 18.35 -8.90
C GLU A 81 4.21 18.08 -9.78
N PRO A 82 3.44 19.13 -10.13
CA PRO A 82 2.33 18.97 -11.07
C PRO A 82 2.85 18.61 -12.46
N HIS A 83 2.12 17.75 -13.17
CA HIS A 83 2.35 17.37 -14.56
C HIS A 83 1.03 17.46 -15.33
N GLU A 84 1.07 17.68 -16.64
CA GLU A 84 -0.15 17.77 -17.47
C GLU A 84 -0.99 16.48 -17.46
N LEU A 85 -0.37 15.34 -17.23
CA LEU A 85 -1.03 14.03 -17.16
C LEU A 85 -1.30 13.57 -15.72
N GLY A 86 -0.84 14.31 -14.68
CA GLY A 86 -0.99 13.90 -13.30
C GLY A 86 0.00 14.56 -12.34
N ALA A 87 0.69 13.77 -11.52
CA ALA A 87 1.68 14.27 -10.56
C ALA A 87 2.99 13.45 -10.60
N VAL A 88 4.12 14.13 -10.57
CA VAL A 88 5.46 13.53 -10.53
C VAL A 88 5.94 13.45 -9.09
N PHE A 89 6.26 12.25 -8.65
CA PHE A 89 6.89 11.95 -7.36
C PHE A 89 8.38 11.74 -7.55
N ARG A 90 9.17 12.72 -7.13
CA ARG A 90 10.62 12.70 -7.27
C ARG A 90 11.27 12.35 -5.93
N PRO A 91 12.01 11.22 -5.84
CA PRO A 91 12.72 10.84 -4.61
C PRO A 91 13.84 11.83 -4.28
N SER A 92 14.30 11.81 -3.04
CA SER A 92 15.43 12.64 -2.57
C SER A 92 16.74 12.35 -3.32
N GLU A 93 16.95 11.08 -3.70
CA GLU A 93 18.12 10.61 -4.47
C GLU A 93 17.65 9.87 -5.74
N PRO A 94 17.33 10.59 -6.84
CA PRO A 94 16.86 9.98 -8.07
C PRO A 94 17.96 9.14 -8.75
N ASN A 95 17.59 7.91 -9.16
CA ASN A 95 18.49 6.99 -9.89
C ASN A 95 18.46 7.18 -11.42
N GLY A 96 17.66 8.13 -11.92
CA GLY A 96 17.48 8.44 -13.34
C GLY A 96 16.45 7.58 -14.07
N ARG A 97 15.87 6.56 -13.41
CA ARG A 97 14.78 5.75 -13.99
C ARG A 97 13.43 6.39 -13.76
N TRP A 98 12.48 6.04 -14.64
CA TRP A 98 11.09 6.47 -14.56
C TRP A 98 10.14 5.28 -14.51
N ALA A 99 9.06 5.46 -13.77
CA ALA A 99 7.91 4.58 -13.76
C ALA A 99 6.63 5.40 -13.94
N VAL A 100 5.56 4.75 -14.38
CA VAL A 100 4.20 5.32 -14.41
C VAL A 100 3.33 4.53 -13.45
N SER A 101 2.58 5.21 -12.59
CA SER A 101 1.60 4.56 -11.71
C SER A 101 0.17 4.84 -12.18
N LEU A 102 -0.69 3.80 -12.06
CA LEU A 102 -2.04 3.78 -12.58
C LEU A 102 -3.03 3.29 -11.51
N TRP A 103 -4.12 4.02 -11.32
CA TRP A 103 -5.28 3.54 -10.60
C TRP A 103 -6.56 4.24 -11.08
N ASP A 104 -7.59 3.44 -11.43
CA ASP A 104 -8.92 3.93 -11.80
C ASP A 104 -9.84 4.03 -10.56
N GLY A 105 -9.35 4.65 -9.51
CA GLY A 105 -10.12 4.90 -8.27
C GLY A 105 -10.61 6.33 -8.17
N PRO A 106 -11.52 6.61 -7.20
CA PRO A 106 -11.98 7.97 -6.94
C PRO A 106 -10.81 8.93 -6.69
N ALA A 107 -10.90 10.15 -7.23
CA ALA A 107 -9.80 11.12 -7.16
C ALA A 107 -9.37 11.43 -5.70
N ASN A 108 -10.33 11.57 -4.77
CA ASN A 108 -10.02 11.77 -3.36
C ASN A 108 -9.34 10.57 -2.71
N ALA A 109 -9.69 9.35 -3.12
CA ALA A 109 -9.03 8.14 -2.65
C ALA A 109 -7.63 8.00 -3.27
N LYS A 110 -7.45 8.41 -4.53
CA LYS A 110 -6.14 8.46 -5.16
C LYS A 110 -5.18 9.34 -4.35
N GLU A 111 -5.61 10.53 -3.95
CA GLU A 111 -4.81 11.45 -3.12
C GLU A 111 -4.44 10.86 -1.75
N MET A 112 -5.39 10.23 -1.07
CA MET A 112 -5.24 9.87 0.33
C MET A 112 -4.76 8.43 0.56
N LEU A 113 -5.01 7.52 -0.38
CA LEU A 113 -4.69 6.10 -0.23
C LEU A 113 -3.54 5.68 -1.16
N TRP A 114 -3.59 6.06 -2.46
CA TRP A 114 -2.66 5.56 -3.46
C TRP A 114 -1.37 6.39 -3.57
N ARG A 115 -1.48 7.70 -3.75
CA ARG A 115 -0.32 8.61 -3.89
C ARG A 115 0.66 8.57 -2.73
N PRO A 116 0.21 8.39 -1.46
CA PRO A 116 1.12 8.15 -0.35
C PRO A 116 1.98 6.89 -0.49
N ASP A 117 1.42 5.80 -1.03
CA ASP A 117 2.17 4.57 -1.32
C ASP A 117 3.14 4.78 -2.50
N VAL A 118 2.70 5.52 -3.54
CA VAL A 118 3.55 5.91 -4.68
C VAL A 118 4.74 6.75 -4.23
N ALA A 119 4.52 7.73 -3.37
CA ALA A 119 5.59 8.55 -2.80
C ALA A 119 6.61 7.71 -2.02
N ALA A 120 6.12 6.81 -1.16
CA ALA A 120 7.00 5.92 -0.40
C ALA A 120 7.79 4.97 -1.31
N ALA A 121 7.18 4.43 -2.35
CA ALA A 121 7.85 3.56 -3.32
C ALA A 121 8.89 4.33 -4.15
N ALA A 122 8.61 5.57 -4.53
CA ALA A 122 9.57 6.45 -5.22
C ALA A 122 10.83 6.65 -4.36
N GLU A 123 10.67 7.02 -3.08
CA GLU A 123 11.80 7.23 -2.18
C GLU A 123 12.62 5.96 -1.97
N LEU A 124 11.95 4.83 -1.74
CA LEU A 124 12.61 3.54 -1.48
C LEU A 124 13.38 3.01 -2.71
N SER A 125 12.85 3.22 -3.91
CA SER A 125 13.46 2.71 -5.14
C SER A 125 14.46 3.67 -5.76
N GLY A 126 14.39 4.95 -5.43
CA GLY A 126 15.10 6.03 -6.14
C GLY A 126 14.52 6.31 -7.53
N THR A 127 13.40 5.67 -7.91
CA THR A 127 12.77 5.82 -9.23
C THR A 127 11.80 7.00 -9.20
N THR A 128 11.88 7.91 -10.17
CA THR A 128 10.88 8.97 -10.34
C THR A 128 9.60 8.36 -10.88
N ILE A 129 8.45 8.67 -10.26
CA ILE A 129 7.16 8.08 -10.65
C ILE A 129 6.21 9.19 -11.11
N LEU A 130 5.66 9.06 -12.31
CA LEU A 130 4.51 9.83 -12.77
C LEU A 130 3.22 9.07 -12.45
N ASP A 131 2.42 9.57 -11.50
CA ASP A 131 1.09 9.05 -11.22
C ASP A 131 0.06 9.77 -12.08
N VAL A 132 -0.56 9.06 -13.00
CA VAL A 132 -1.51 9.66 -13.96
C VAL A 132 -2.88 9.90 -13.32
N ASP A 133 -3.52 11.01 -13.67
CA ASP A 133 -4.88 11.31 -13.20
C ASP A 133 -5.93 10.42 -13.86
N SER A 134 -5.74 10.06 -15.13
CA SER A 134 -6.60 9.15 -15.89
C SER A 134 -5.81 7.96 -16.45
N VAL A 135 -6.38 6.76 -16.36
CA VAL A 135 -5.81 5.56 -16.99
C VAL A 135 -5.78 5.66 -18.52
N ASP A 136 -6.64 6.47 -19.12
CA ASP A 136 -6.68 6.69 -20.58
C ASP A 136 -5.40 7.38 -21.10
N SER A 137 -4.72 8.16 -20.26
CA SER A 137 -3.46 8.83 -20.60
C SER A 137 -2.21 7.98 -20.30
N ALA A 138 -2.38 6.74 -19.88
CA ALA A 138 -1.28 5.89 -19.41
C ALA A 138 -0.22 5.62 -20.51
N ALA A 139 -0.64 5.38 -21.75
CA ALA A 139 0.29 5.14 -22.86
C ALA A 139 1.11 6.40 -23.20
N GLU A 140 0.45 7.56 -23.26
CA GLU A 140 1.10 8.85 -23.45
C GLU A 140 2.09 9.15 -22.31
N ALA A 141 1.71 8.87 -21.07
CA ALA A 141 2.58 9.04 -19.92
C ALA A 141 3.85 8.18 -20.01
N VAL A 142 3.70 6.89 -20.37
CA VAL A 142 4.85 5.98 -20.55
C VAL A 142 5.82 6.52 -21.61
N ASP A 143 5.29 6.95 -22.76
CA ASP A 143 6.10 7.48 -23.86
C ASP A 143 6.77 8.82 -23.50
N SER A 144 6.05 9.71 -22.82
CA SER A 144 6.52 11.07 -22.49
C SER A 144 7.72 11.08 -21.55
N VAL A 145 7.75 10.15 -20.58
CA VAL A 145 8.85 10.06 -19.61
C VAL A 145 9.82 8.92 -19.89
N GLY A 146 9.54 8.09 -20.88
CA GLY A 146 10.34 6.88 -21.18
C GLY A 146 10.31 5.88 -20.03
N ALA A 147 9.14 5.61 -19.46
CA ALA A 147 9.01 4.77 -18.29
C ALA A 147 9.41 3.32 -18.58
N GLU A 148 10.23 2.75 -17.71
CA GLU A 148 10.65 1.34 -17.77
C GLU A 148 9.66 0.40 -17.11
N VAL A 149 8.86 0.89 -16.17
CA VAL A 149 7.92 0.11 -15.38
C VAL A 149 6.56 0.83 -15.33
N VAL A 150 5.50 0.05 -15.45
CA VAL A 150 4.13 0.48 -15.12
C VAL A 150 3.69 -0.23 -13.86
N TRP A 151 3.30 0.55 -12.84
CA TRP A 151 2.75 0.04 -11.59
C TRP A 151 1.25 0.33 -11.51
N ALA A 152 0.44 -0.71 -11.56
CA ALA A 152 -1.01 -0.63 -11.58
C ALA A 152 -1.64 -1.12 -10.27
N LEU A 153 -2.70 -0.48 -9.82
CA LEU A 153 -3.56 -0.94 -8.73
C LEU A 153 -4.92 -1.39 -9.30
N GLY A 154 -5.28 -2.64 -9.00
CA GLY A 154 -6.52 -3.26 -9.48
C GLY A 154 -6.46 -3.69 -10.94
N ASP A 155 -7.64 -3.85 -11.54
CA ASP A 155 -7.78 -4.24 -12.94
C ASP A 155 -7.86 -2.99 -13.82
N VAL A 156 -6.73 -2.60 -14.36
CA VAL A 156 -6.63 -1.51 -15.34
C VAL A 156 -5.98 -2.04 -16.60
N GLU A 157 -6.33 -1.45 -17.75
CA GLU A 157 -5.65 -1.77 -18.98
C GLU A 157 -4.19 -1.31 -18.91
N LEU A 158 -3.26 -2.25 -19.07
CA LEU A 158 -1.84 -1.97 -19.00
C LEU A 158 -1.34 -1.46 -20.35
N PRO A 159 -0.77 -0.23 -20.43
CA PRO A 159 -0.15 0.26 -21.66
C PRO A 159 1.08 -0.57 -22.04
N PRO A 160 1.64 -0.42 -23.26
CA PRO A 160 2.93 -1.01 -23.57
C PRO A 160 4.03 -0.47 -22.67
N ALA A 161 4.79 -1.36 -22.02
CA ALA A 161 5.95 -1.03 -21.22
C ALA A 161 6.89 -2.24 -21.09
N PRO A 162 8.18 -2.06 -20.77
CA PRO A 162 9.12 -3.16 -20.58
C PRO A 162 8.78 -4.09 -19.42
N ARG A 163 8.27 -3.55 -18.31
CA ARG A 163 7.96 -4.30 -17.08
C ARG A 163 6.68 -3.81 -16.43
N TYR A 164 6.08 -4.68 -15.61
CA TYR A 164 4.85 -4.38 -14.90
C TYR A 164 4.90 -4.83 -13.44
N VAL A 165 4.32 -4.01 -12.58
CA VAL A 165 3.93 -4.34 -11.21
C VAL A 165 2.42 -4.20 -11.14
N VAL A 166 1.71 -5.24 -10.68
CA VAL A 166 0.25 -5.19 -10.56
C VAL A 166 -0.14 -5.54 -9.13
N THR A 167 -0.79 -4.61 -8.47
CA THR A 167 -1.21 -4.73 -7.07
C THR A 167 -2.71 -5.02 -7.00
N PHE A 168 -3.09 -6.11 -6.36
CA PHE A 168 -4.46 -6.51 -6.06
C PHE A 168 -5.40 -6.56 -7.27
N PRO A 169 -5.01 -7.21 -8.37
CA PRO A 169 -5.93 -7.44 -9.46
C PRO A 169 -7.06 -8.39 -9.01
N ALA A 170 -8.24 -8.31 -9.63
CA ALA A 170 -9.32 -9.28 -9.44
C ALA A 170 -9.15 -10.51 -10.36
N THR A 171 -8.41 -10.34 -11.46
CA THR A 171 -8.11 -11.40 -12.42
C THR A 171 -6.60 -11.50 -12.68
N GLN A 172 -6.13 -12.68 -13.09
CA GLN A 172 -4.71 -12.87 -13.41
C GLN A 172 -4.30 -11.98 -14.59
N PRO A 173 -3.28 -11.12 -14.45
CA PRO A 173 -2.78 -10.33 -15.56
C PRO A 173 -2.31 -11.19 -16.72
N THR A 174 -2.63 -10.78 -17.94
CA THR A 174 -2.22 -11.48 -19.16
C THR A 174 -0.77 -11.17 -19.57
N LYS A 175 -0.25 -10.03 -19.13
CA LYS A 175 1.15 -9.63 -19.34
C LYS A 175 2.02 -10.17 -18.21
N PRO A 176 3.27 -10.61 -18.49
CA PRO A 176 4.21 -10.96 -17.42
C PRO A 176 4.45 -9.78 -16.49
N ALA A 177 4.17 -9.97 -15.20
CA ALA A 177 4.23 -8.92 -14.20
C ALA A 177 4.72 -9.46 -12.85
N PHE A 178 5.29 -8.58 -12.01
CA PHE A 178 5.33 -8.83 -10.57
C PHE A 178 3.93 -8.57 -10.01
N VAL A 179 3.27 -9.63 -9.55
CA VAL A 179 1.87 -9.55 -9.11
C VAL A 179 1.80 -9.66 -7.59
N GLN A 180 1.16 -8.68 -6.98
CA GLN A 180 0.85 -8.64 -5.55
C GLN A 180 -0.62 -9.00 -5.37
N VAL A 181 -0.90 -10.15 -4.77
CA VAL A 181 -2.25 -10.70 -4.64
C VAL A 181 -2.72 -10.72 -3.19
N ARG A 182 -4.04 -10.67 -3.00
CA ARG A 182 -4.63 -10.93 -1.69
C ARG A 182 -4.52 -12.41 -1.37
N LYS A 183 -4.13 -12.74 -0.16
CA LYS A 183 -4.08 -14.14 0.28
C LYS A 183 -5.45 -14.80 0.12
N GLY A 184 -5.43 -15.99 -0.46
CA GLY A 184 -6.65 -16.75 -0.72
C GLY A 184 -7.43 -16.30 -1.97
N SER A 185 -6.91 -15.37 -2.77
CA SER A 185 -7.56 -14.96 -4.04
C SER A 185 -7.56 -16.05 -5.11
N GLY A 186 -6.68 -17.04 -5.01
CA GLY A 186 -6.48 -18.07 -6.03
C GLY A 186 -5.67 -17.61 -7.25
N LEU A 187 -5.15 -16.38 -7.24
CA LEU A 187 -4.27 -15.85 -8.28
C LEU A 187 -2.81 -16.17 -7.99
N GLU A 188 -2.00 -16.24 -9.05
CA GLU A 188 -0.55 -16.41 -8.93
C GLU A 188 0.13 -15.06 -8.61
N GLY A 189 1.02 -15.06 -7.61
CA GLY A 189 1.75 -13.86 -7.20
C GLY A 189 2.24 -13.93 -5.75
N THR A 190 2.81 -12.82 -5.28
CA THR A 190 3.18 -12.66 -3.88
C THR A 190 1.94 -12.33 -3.06
N GLU A 191 1.65 -13.17 -2.08
CA GLU A 191 0.46 -13.03 -1.24
C GLU A 191 0.64 -12.00 -0.12
N TYR A 192 -0.40 -11.19 0.10
CA TYR A 192 -0.50 -10.21 1.19
C TYR A 192 -1.81 -10.39 1.95
N TYR A 193 -1.74 -10.22 3.27
CA TYR A 193 -2.92 -10.24 4.14
C TYR A 193 -3.71 -8.95 3.97
N ALA A 194 -4.80 -9.01 3.22
CA ALA A 194 -5.68 -7.86 2.96
C ALA A 194 -7.13 -8.28 2.76
N ASP A 195 -8.05 -7.50 3.29
CA ASP A 195 -9.49 -7.55 3.03
C ASP A 195 -9.89 -6.28 2.26
N GLY A 196 -10.16 -6.40 0.97
CA GLY A 196 -10.27 -5.25 0.08
C GLY A 196 -8.98 -4.41 0.07
N PHE A 197 -9.06 -3.20 0.60
CA PHE A 197 -7.93 -2.29 0.83
C PHE A 197 -7.50 -2.24 2.30
N ILE A 198 -8.22 -2.93 3.18
CA ILE A 198 -7.86 -3.02 4.60
C ILE A 198 -6.70 -4.00 4.73
N SER A 199 -5.63 -3.54 5.39
CA SER A 199 -4.47 -4.36 5.73
C SER A 199 -3.78 -3.76 6.95
N THR A 200 -2.99 -4.54 7.66
CA THR A 200 -2.21 -3.98 8.77
C THR A 200 -1.14 -3.02 8.26
N PRO A 201 -0.74 -1.99 9.04
CA PRO A 201 0.34 -1.09 8.64
C PRO A 201 1.65 -1.82 8.26
N ALA A 202 1.95 -2.93 8.93
CA ALA A 202 3.12 -3.76 8.62
C ALA A 202 3.01 -4.41 7.23
N GLU A 203 1.84 -4.96 6.88
CA GLU A 203 1.59 -5.57 5.57
C GLU A 203 1.57 -4.52 4.44
N ILE A 204 0.98 -3.34 4.69
CA ILE A 204 1.02 -2.24 3.72
C ILE A 204 2.47 -1.85 3.43
N ARG A 205 3.30 -1.70 4.48
CA ARG A 205 4.72 -1.41 4.31
C ARG A 205 5.46 -2.52 3.55
N ARG A 206 5.18 -3.80 3.86
CA ARG A 206 5.78 -4.92 3.13
C ARG A 206 5.44 -4.85 1.65
N ARG A 207 4.17 -4.67 1.32
CA ARG A 207 3.68 -4.55 -0.05
C ARG A 207 4.33 -3.41 -0.83
N VAL A 208 4.41 -2.23 -0.22
CA VAL A 208 5.02 -1.05 -0.86
C VAL A 208 6.53 -1.24 -1.04
N LYS A 209 7.22 -1.85 -0.07
CA LYS A 209 8.64 -2.18 -0.19
C LYS A 209 8.90 -3.15 -1.33
N ASP A 210 8.13 -4.23 -1.42
CA ASP A 210 8.27 -5.23 -2.48
C ASP A 210 7.94 -4.63 -3.87
N ALA A 211 6.98 -3.69 -3.95
CA ALA A 211 6.73 -2.92 -5.17
C ALA A 211 7.95 -2.04 -5.54
N ALA A 212 8.52 -1.33 -4.57
CA ALA A 212 9.69 -0.49 -4.78
C ALA A 212 10.92 -1.27 -5.28
N GLU A 213 11.10 -2.51 -4.80
CA GLU A 213 12.18 -3.41 -5.28
C GLU A 213 11.97 -3.85 -6.74
N ALA A 214 10.73 -3.82 -7.23
CA ALA A 214 10.39 -4.17 -8.61
C ALA A 214 10.39 -2.95 -9.57
N LEU A 215 10.43 -1.73 -9.06
CA LEU A 215 10.54 -0.47 -9.81
C LEU A 215 11.99 -0.18 -10.20
#